data_7cddc075f4ec8022178a8f71deef9e68
#
_entry.id   7cddc075f4ec8022178a8f71deef9e68
#
_cell.length_a   1.000
_cell.length_b   1.000
_cell.length_c   1.000
_cell.angle_alpha   90.00
_cell.angle_beta   90.00
_cell.angle_gamma   90.00
#
_symmetry.space_group_name_H-M   'P 1'
#
loop_
_entity.id
_entity.type
_entity.pdbx_description
1 polymer ?
#
loop_
_entity_poly.entity_id
_entity_poly.type
_entity_poly.pdbx_seq_one_letter_code
_entity_poly.pdbx_strand_id
1 'polypeptide(L)'
;ETIKPLWLDDLLWDLLKMETNKETPLSLRTIGAFTVSGAELFKNETELKEWTISELEEIIDNYLEHFYKTVQSSSICDFYNNLENSIYHVELRKALSFIYDHKYQDALDYLLDKGDGVFKNGDISINSAMREYCKNQLSH
;
A
#
# COMPACT_ATOMS: atom_id res chain seq x y z
N GLU A 1 -12.95 -0.36 10.22
CA GLU A 1 -11.52 -0.34 10.59
C GLU A 1 -10.64 0.16 9.48
N THR A 2 -9.43 0.62 9.84
CA THR A 2 -8.45 1.14 8.89
C THR A 2 -7.11 0.44 9.08
N ILE A 3 -6.42 0.17 7.99
CA ILE A 3 -5.07 -0.38 7.98
C ILE A 3 -4.19 0.42 7.03
N LYS A 4 -2.94 0.60 7.40
CA LYS A 4 -1.93 1.23 6.54
C LYS A 4 -0.60 0.50 6.67
N PRO A 5 -0.07 -0.06 5.59
CA PRO A 5 1.28 -0.62 5.57
C PRO A 5 2.33 0.50 5.60
N LEU A 6 2.87 0.82 6.76
CA LEU A 6 3.81 1.93 6.94
C LEU A 6 5.14 1.73 6.21
N TRP A 7 5.55 0.49 5.96
CA TRP A 7 6.75 0.17 5.19
C TRP A 7 6.72 0.67 3.74
N LEU A 8 5.51 0.91 3.16
CA LEU A 8 5.41 1.55 1.84
C LEU A 8 5.96 2.97 1.85
N ASP A 9 5.70 3.71 2.92
CA ASP A 9 6.24 5.06 3.06
C ASP A 9 7.77 5.01 3.24
N ASP A 10 8.27 4.07 4.05
CA ASP A 10 9.70 3.90 4.26
C ASP A 10 10.42 3.58 2.94
N LEU A 11 9.86 2.67 2.15
CA LEU A 11 10.42 2.33 0.83
C LEU A 11 10.34 3.52 -0.15
N LEU A 12 9.23 4.26 -0.18
CA LEU A 12 9.10 5.47 -0.98
C LEU A 12 10.18 6.49 -0.64
N TRP A 13 10.39 6.74 0.65
CA TRP A 13 11.37 7.73 1.11
C TRP A 13 12.81 7.31 0.85
N ASP A 14 13.13 6.03 0.97
CA ASP A 14 14.44 5.49 0.60
C ASP A 14 14.71 5.69 -0.89
N LEU A 15 13.77 5.34 -1.74
CA LEU A 15 13.90 5.48 -3.18
C LEU A 15 14.06 6.94 -3.62
N LEU A 16 13.37 7.86 -2.95
CA LEU A 16 13.45 9.30 -3.21
C LEU A 16 14.55 10.01 -2.42
N LYS A 17 15.38 9.30 -1.64
CA LYS A 17 16.42 9.88 -0.78
C LYS A 17 15.88 10.92 0.21
N MET A 18 14.75 10.61 0.83
CA MET A 18 14.06 11.45 1.81
C MET A 18 14.10 10.80 3.20
N GLU A 19 15.26 10.34 3.63
CA GLU A 19 15.44 9.52 4.84
C GLU A 19 14.96 10.20 6.12
N THR A 20 15.08 11.52 6.22
CA THR A 20 14.60 12.29 7.37
C THR A 20 13.10 12.16 7.60
N ASN A 21 12.33 11.78 6.57
CA ASN A 21 10.90 11.57 6.71
C ASN A 21 10.57 10.33 7.57
N LYS A 22 11.50 9.39 7.72
CA LYS A 22 11.34 8.22 8.58
C LYS A 22 11.24 8.58 10.06
N GLU A 23 11.75 9.74 10.45
CA GLU A 23 11.68 10.27 11.82
C GLU A 23 10.29 10.85 12.15
N THR A 24 9.40 10.95 11.16
CA THR A 24 8.05 11.46 11.36
C THR A 24 7.26 10.56 12.33
N PRO A 25 6.62 11.12 13.37
CA PRO A 25 5.81 10.35 14.31
C PRO A 25 4.71 9.53 13.60
N LEU A 26 4.46 8.32 14.07
CA LEU A 26 3.46 7.41 13.52
C LEU A 26 2.07 8.05 13.39
N SER A 27 1.67 8.87 14.34
CA SER A 27 0.39 9.59 14.32
C SER A 27 0.24 10.52 13.12
N LEU A 28 1.33 11.06 12.59
CA LEU A 28 1.33 11.91 11.41
C LEU A 28 1.46 11.10 10.10
N ARG A 29 2.06 9.91 10.17
CA ARG A 29 2.22 9.03 9.00
C ARG A 29 0.90 8.46 8.49
N THR A 30 -0.13 8.38 9.33
CA THR A 30 -1.46 7.86 8.95
C THR A 30 -2.29 8.85 8.15
N ILE A 31 -2.05 10.15 8.31
CA ILE A 31 -2.85 11.23 7.70
C ILE A 31 -2.01 12.31 7.01
N GLY A 32 -0.69 12.21 7.07
CA GLY A 32 0.23 13.26 6.60
C GLY A 32 0.38 13.33 5.09
N ALA A 33 0.86 14.47 4.62
CA ALA A 33 1.42 14.63 3.28
C ALA A 33 2.70 13.79 3.12
N PHE A 34 3.10 13.53 1.89
CA PHE A 34 4.29 12.73 1.55
C PHE A 34 4.24 11.25 1.94
N THR A 35 3.05 10.69 2.05
CA THR A 35 2.84 9.27 2.23
C THR A 35 2.28 8.64 0.96
N VAL A 36 2.55 7.34 0.75
CA VAL A 36 2.05 6.62 -0.44
C VAL A 36 0.53 6.65 -0.50
N SER A 37 -0.11 6.55 0.66
CA SER A 37 -1.56 6.57 0.75
C SER A 37 -2.03 6.95 2.15
N GLY A 38 -3.31 7.31 2.27
CA GLY A 38 -4.03 7.23 3.53
C GLY A 38 -4.18 5.77 3.99
N ALA A 39 -4.76 5.58 5.17
CA ALA A 39 -5.13 4.25 5.64
C ALA A 39 -6.21 3.63 4.73
N GLU A 40 -6.08 2.34 4.45
CA GLU A 40 -7.14 1.60 3.76
C GLU A 40 -8.33 1.43 4.70
N LEU A 41 -9.52 1.73 4.20
CA LEU A 41 -10.76 1.66 4.97
C LEU A 41 -11.52 0.37 4.63
N PHE A 42 -11.65 -0.49 5.63
CA PHE A 42 -12.57 -1.61 5.55
C PHE A 42 -13.94 -1.13 6.02
N LYS A 43 -14.87 -1.05 5.08
CA LYS A 43 -16.23 -0.56 5.29
C LYS A 43 -17.23 -1.69 5.15
N ASN A 44 -18.13 -1.79 6.10
CA ASN A 44 -19.35 -2.56 5.96
C ASN A 44 -20.54 -1.62 6.21
N GLU A 45 -21.43 -1.50 5.23
CA GLU A 45 -22.62 -0.67 5.30
C GLU A 45 -23.85 -1.57 5.38
N THR A 46 -24.61 -1.42 6.45
CA THR A 46 -25.86 -2.14 6.64
C THR A 46 -27.00 -1.16 6.85
N GLU A 47 -28.20 -1.54 6.46
CA GLU A 47 -29.38 -0.71 6.71
C GLU A 47 -29.62 -0.54 8.21
N LEU A 48 -30.00 0.69 8.60
CA LEU A 48 -30.38 0.97 9.98
C LEU A 48 -31.75 0.34 10.26
N LYS A 49 -31.76 -0.74 11.03
CA LYS A 49 -32.95 -1.41 11.51
C LYS A 49 -32.77 -1.86 12.96
N GLU A 50 -33.83 -2.38 13.58
CA GLU A 50 -33.68 -3.08 14.84
C GLU A 50 -33.01 -4.44 14.60
N TRP A 51 -31.85 -4.64 15.21
CA TRP A 51 -31.05 -5.85 15.11
C TRP A 51 -31.21 -6.71 16.36
N THR A 52 -31.34 -7.99 16.19
CA THR A 52 -31.12 -8.94 17.27
C THR A 52 -29.64 -9.07 17.58
N ILE A 53 -29.30 -9.51 18.78
CA ILE A 53 -27.89 -9.74 19.16
C ILE A 53 -27.25 -10.76 18.21
N SER A 54 -27.94 -11.82 17.83
CA SER A 54 -27.41 -12.85 16.94
C SER A 54 -27.14 -12.32 15.53
N GLU A 55 -27.99 -11.45 14.99
CA GLU A 55 -27.74 -10.79 13.69
C GLU A 55 -26.52 -9.86 13.75
N LEU A 56 -26.32 -9.16 14.86
CA LEU A 56 -25.14 -8.31 15.05
C LEU A 56 -23.85 -9.14 15.16
N GLU A 57 -23.89 -10.24 15.89
CA GLU A 57 -22.75 -11.17 16.00
C GLU A 57 -22.36 -11.72 14.62
N GLU A 58 -23.32 -12.17 13.83
CA GLU A 58 -23.08 -12.69 12.49
C GLU A 58 -22.42 -11.62 11.56
N ILE A 59 -22.91 -10.38 11.61
CA ILE A 59 -22.33 -9.27 10.83
C ILE A 59 -20.90 -8.99 11.24
N ILE A 60 -20.63 -8.96 12.54
CA ILE A 60 -19.28 -8.70 13.07
C ILE A 60 -18.35 -9.84 12.69
N ASP A 61 -18.77 -11.09 12.83
CA ASP A 61 -17.95 -12.26 12.50
C ASP A 61 -17.61 -12.30 11.01
N ASN A 62 -18.58 -12.06 10.13
CA ASN A 62 -18.35 -11.99 8.68
C ASN A 62 -17.39 -10.86 8.30
N TYR A 63 -17.50 -9.69 8.94
CA TYR A 63 -16.60 -8.58 8.72
C TYR A 63 -15.18 -8.90 9.18
N LEU A 64 -15.02 -9.48 10.37
CA LEU A 64 -13.72 -9.86 10.90
C LEU A 64 -13.06 -10.95 10.05
N GLU A 65 -13.83 -11.93 9.59
CA GLU A 65 -13.32 -12.98 8.70
C GLU A 65 -12.76 -12.38 7.39
N HIS A 66 -13.53 -11.47 6.76
CA HIS A 66 -13.06 -10.77 5.55
C HIS A 66 -11.80 -9.95 5.81
N PHE A 67 -11.77 -9.20 6.90
CA PHE A 67 -10.62 -8.41 7.31
C PHE A 67 -9.38 -9.28 7.51
N TYR A 68 -9.50 -10.37 8.28
CA TYR A 68 -8.39 -11.27 8.53
C TYR A 68 -7.88 -11.95 7.25
N LYS A 69 -8.77 -12.41 6.38
CA LYS A 69 -8.37 -12.97 5.08
C LYS A 69 -7.55 -11.97 4.25
N THR A 70 -7.93 -10.71 4.28
CA THR A 70 -7.20 -9.68 3.52
C THR A 70 -5.83 -9.40 4.10
N VAL A 71 -5.70 -9.30 5.43
CA VAL A 71 -4.41 -8.95 6.07
C VAL A 71 -3.46 -10.15 6.24
N GLN A 72 -3.97 -11.38 6.17
CA GLN A 72 -3.17 -12.61 6.25
C GLN A 72 -2.64 -13.06 4.89
N SER A 73 -2.54 -12.17 3.92
CA SER A 73 -1.97 -12.47 2.62
C SER A 73 -0.55 -13.00 2.74
N SER A 74 -0.20 -13.96 1.88
CA SER A 74 1.12 -14.58 1.86
C SER A 74 2.22 -13.63 1.39
N SER A 75 1.84 -12.55 0.68
CA SER A 75 2.73 -11.53 0.18
C SER A 75 2.03 -10.16 0.20
N ILE A 76 2.81 -9.12 0.05
CA ILE A 76 2.27 -7.75 -0.03
C ILE A 76 1.56 -7.52 -1.37
N CYS A 77 2.02 -8.15 -2.43
CA CYS A 77 1.30 -8.15 -3.69
C CYS A 77 -0.10 -8.76 -3.54
N ASP A 78 -0.22 -9.88 -2.83
CA ASP A 78 -1.51 -10.53 -2.58
C ASP A 78 -2.41 -9.66 -1.71
N PHE A 79 -1.85 -9.01 -0.69
CA PHE A 79 -2.58 -8.04 0.12
C PHE A 79 -3.23 -6.95 -0.76
N TYR A 80 -2.47 -6.31 -1.66
CA TYR A 80 -3.02 -5.27 -2.53
C TYR A 80 -3.95 -5.80 -3.62
N ASN A 81 -3.77 -7.02 -4.08
CA ASN A 81 -4.70 -7.65 -5.03
C ASN A 81 -6.06 -7.99 -4.39
N ASN A 82 -6.08 -8.24 -3.09
CA ASN A 82 -7.30 -8.55 -2.33
C ASN A 82 -8.04 -7.31 -1.81
N LEU A 83 -7.43 -6.13 -1.92
CA LEU A 83 -8.08 -4.87 -1.58
C LEU A 83 -8.97 -4.40 -2.74
N GLU A 84 -10.27 -4.59 -2.62
CA GLU A 84 -11.25 -4.32 -3.69
C GLU A 84 -11.40 -2.84 -4.05
N ASN A 85 -10.99 -1.89 -3.20
CA ASN A 85 -11.25 -0.45 -3.35
C ASN A 85 -10.07 0.46 -3.06
N SER A 86 -8.87 0.07 -3.42
CA SER A 86 -7.70 0.95 -3.29
C SER A 86 -7.76 2.08 -4.33
N ILE A 87 -8.16 3.29 -3.91
CA ILE A 87 -8.41 4.43 -4.82
C ILE A 87 -7.16 5.28 -5.03
N TYR A 88 -6.26 5.35 -4.04
CA TYR A 88 -5.12 6.26 -4.09
C TYR A 88 -3.83 5.57 -4.51
N HIS A 89 -3.22 6.09 -5.57
CA HIS A 89 -1.90 5.65 -6.04
C HIS A 89 -1.77 4.14 -6.25
N VAL A 90 -2.82 3.49 -6.77
CA VAL A 90 -2.86 2.04 -7.00
C VAL A 90 -1.64 1.55 -7.78
N GLU A 91 -1.25 2.27 -8.82
CA GLU A 91 -0.09 1.90 -9.64
C GLU A 91 1.22 1.96 -8.85
N LEU A 92 1.39 3.01 -8.04
CA LEU A 92 2.57 3.14 -7.18
C LEU A 92 2.62 2.05 -6.11
N ARG A 93 1.49 1.77 -5.45
CA ARG A 93 1.40 0.71 -4.43
C ARG A 93 1.75 -0.65 -5.01
N LYS A 94 1.24 -0.94 -6.20
CA LYS A 94 1.52 -2.19 -6.89
C LYS A 94 2.99 -2.32 -7.24
N ALA A 95 3.60 -1.28 -7.79
CA ALA A 95 5.03 -1.28 -8.10
C ALA A 95 5.89 -1.46 -6.83
N LEU A 96 5.57 -0.72 -5.76
CA LEU A 96 6.27 -0.85 -4.48
C LEU A 96 6.07 -2.23 -3.83
N SER A 97 4.88 -2.84 -3.98
CA SER A 97 4.63 -4.17 -3.45
C SER A 97 5.47 -5.24 -4.16
N PHE A 98 5.65 -5.15 -5.47
CA PHE A 98 6.58 -6.03 -6.19
C PHE A 98 8.01 -5.90 -5.67
N ILE A 99 8.48 -4.66 -5.45
CA ILE A 99 9.82 -4.41 -4.90
C ILE A 99 9.97 -4.98 -3.49
N TYR A 100 8.97 -4.77 -2.64
CA TYR A 100 8.97 -5.29 -1.28
C TYR A 100 8.99 -6.82 -1.22
N ASP A 101 8.27 -7.48 -2.13
CA ASP A 101 8.26 -8.94 -2.27
C ASP A 101 9.45 -9.49 -3.07
N HIS A 102 10.47 -8.66 -3.35
CA HIS A 102 11.67 -9.01 -4.13
C HIS A 102 11.39 -9.47 -5.56
N LYS A 103 10.23 -9.14 -6.12
CA LYS A 103 9.81 -9.43 -7.50
C LYS A 103 10.29 -8.32 -8.45
N TYR A 104 11.60 -8.14 -8.52
CA TYR A 104 12.20 -6.99 -9.22
C TYR A 104 11.94 -6.97 -10.73
N GLN A 105 11.91 -8.13 -11.37
CA GLN A 105 11.57 -8.22 -12.80
C GLN A 105 10.10 -7.84 -13.04
N ASP A 106 9.18 -8.33 -12.23
CA ASP A 106 7.76 -7.98 -12.32
C ASP A 106 7.54 -6.47 -12.13
N ALA A 107 8.30 -5.86 -11.21
CA ALA A 107 8.28 -4.41 -11.00
C ALA A 107 8.76 -3.65 -12.25
N LEU A 108 9.84 -4.09 -12.90
CA LEU A 108 10.36 -3.48 -14.12
C LEU A 108 9.37 -3.59 -15.28
N ASP A 109 8.79 -4.79 -15.48
CA ASP A 109 7.82 -5.03 -16.55
C ASP A 109 6.55 -4.19 -16.32
N TYR A 110 6.10 -4.10 -15.07
CA TYR A 110 4.96 -3.25 -14.70
C TYR A 110 5.22 -1.75 -14.93
N LEU A 111 6.45 -1.30 -14.73
CA LEU A 111 6.85 0.11 -14.89
C LEU A 111 7.26 0.48 -16.31
N LEU A 112 7.31 -0.47 -17.25
CA LEU A 112 7.90 -0.28 -18.58
C LEU A 112 7.29 0.92 -19.32
N ASP A 113 5.95 0.98 -19.35
CA ASP A 113 5.20 2.01 -20.07
C ASP A 113 4.71 3.16 -19.16
N LYS A 114 5.19 3.21 -17.91
CA LYS A 114 4.79 4.24 -16.95
C LYS A 114 5.73 5.44 -17.04
N GLY A 115 5.17 6.64 -17.00
CA GLY A 115 5.95 7.88 -16.91
C GLY A 115 6.73 8.03 -15.59
N ASP A 116 7.00 9.27 -15.20
CA ASP A 116 7.79 9.60 -14.01
C ASP A 116 7.14 9.21 -12.67
N GLY A 117 5.83 9.07 -12.65
CA GLY A 117 5.06 8.88 -11.42
C GLY A 117 4.70 10.20 -10.74
N VAL A 118 3.96 10.08 -9.62
CA VAL A 118 3.36 11.26 -8.92
C VAL A 118 4.28 11.90 -7.89
N PHE A 119 5.28 11.18 -7.40
CA PHE A 119 6.20 11.69 -6.39
C PHE A 119 7.58 11.99 -7.00
N LYS A 120 8.15 13.12 -6.58
CA LYS A 120 9.49 13.57 -7.00
C LYS A 120 10.22 14.21 -5.81
N ASN A 121 11.54 14.08 -5.82
CA ASN A 121 12.44 14.85 -4.97
C ASN A 121 13.53 15.46 -5.88
N GLY A 122 13.43 16.76 -6.15
CA GLY A 122 14.27 17.40 -7.17
C GLY A 122 14.07 16.74 -8.54
N ASP A 123 15.16 16.28 -9.14
CA ASP A 123 15.15 15.60 -10.44
C ASP A 123 14.86 14.09 -10.34
N ILE A 124 14.76 13.55 -9.13
CA ILE A 124 14.49 12.12 -8.91
C ILE A 124 13.00 11.88 -8.94
N SER A 125 12.51 11.19 -9.95
CA SER A 125 11.13 10.71 -10.00
C SER A 125 11.01 9.31 -9.41
N ILE A 126 9.87 9.00 -8.79
CA ILE A 126 9.67 7.72 -8.11
C ILE A 126 9.78 6.53 -9.07
N ASN A 127 9.21 6.61 -10.27
CA ASN A 127 9.27 5.52 -11.21
C ASN A 127 10.68 5.28 -11.76
N SER A 128 11.46 6.35 -11.98
CA SER A 128 12.87 6.23 -12.35
C SER A 128 13.69 5.61 -11.24
N ALA A 129 13.48 6.05 -9.99
CA ALA A 129 14.18 5.50 -8.83
C ALA A 129 13.87 4.00 -8.63
N MET A 130 12.60 3.59 -8.79
CA MET A 130 12.20 2.18 -8.71
C MET A 130 12.85 1.34 -9.80
N ARG A 131 12.88 1.83 -11.06
CA ARG A 131 13.54 1.11 -12.16
C ARG A 131 15.04 0.94 -11.93
N GLU A 132 15.72 2.00 -11.47
CA GLU A 132 17.13 1.94 -11.15
C GLU A 132 17.42 0.96 -10.01
N TYR A 133 16.64 1.04 -8.94
CA TYR A 133 16.75 0.12 -7.81
C TYR A 133 16.59 -1.35 -8.25
N CYS A 134 15.53 -1.66 -9.01
CA CYS A 134 15.28 -3.02 -9.48
C CYS A 134 16.41 -3.54 -10.38
N LYS A 135 16.93 -2.72 -11.31
CA LYS A 135 18.07 -3.10 -12.17
C LYS A 135 19.31 -3.42 -11.34
N ASN A 136 19.60 -2.63 -10.31
CA ASN A 136 20.73 -2.86 -9.43
C ASN A 136 20.58 -4.18 -8.66
N GLN A 137 19.36 -4.49 -8.16
CA GLN A 137 19.10 -5.74 -7.46
C GLN A 137 19.22 -6.98 -8.37
N LEU A 138 18.87 -6.87 -9.65
CA LEU A 138 18.98 -7.97 -10.62
C LEU A 138 20.40 -8.17 -11.15
N SER A 139 21.29 -7.20 -10.93
CA SER A 139 22.69 -7.25 -11.40
C SER A 139 23.64 -7.88 -10.38
N HIS A 140 23.13 -8.19 -9.19
CA HIS A 140 23.85 -8.85 -8.09
C HIS A 140 23.32 -10.24 -7.85
#